data_6233a118f488a9bdfba2a389de8ca243
#
_entry.id   6233a118f488a9bdfba2a389de8ca243
#
_cell.length_a   1.000
_cell.length_b   1.000
_cell.length_c   1.000
_cell.angle_alpha   90.00
_cell.angle_beta   90.00
_cell.angle_gamma   90.00
#
_symmetry.space_group_name_H-M   'P 1'
#
loop_
_entity.id
_entity.type
_entity.pdbx_description
1 polymer ?
#
loop_
_entity_poly.entity_id
_entity_poly.type
_entity_poly.pdbx_seq_one_letter_code
_entity_poly.pdbx_strand_id
1 'polypeptide(L)'
;MTSLDGGGLRSNTHDLLEFIDVAIVAERLCEQMNLSPTEMLDYLKGRGCRIGGVTMGERGLYWYDESGAVRIMPALPIPRQRVLDTNGAGDVFHGAYVYSYLAHPDKNWNGHFEFARAASTYKIQRLGNEAGLPSVADIETVNKEFAISA
;
A
#
# COMPACT_ATOMS: atom_id res chain seq x y z
N MET A 1 9.81 13.00 -7.08
CA MET A 1 9.03 11.74 -7.00
C MET A 1 7.54 12.09 -7.01
N THR A 2 6.82 11.54 -7.96
CA THR A 2 5.36 11.63 -8.05
C THR A 2 4.75 10.33 -7.55
N SER A 3 3.65 10.42 -6.78
CA SER A 3 3.02 9.25 -6.15
C SER A 3 1.52 9.26 -6.37
N LEU A 4 0.95 8.12 -6.74
CA LEU A 4 -0.49 7.94 -6.99
C LEU A 4 -1.07 6.90 -6.04
N ASP A 5 -2.18 7.27 -5.38
CA ASP A 5 -3.13 6.35 -4.76
C ASP A 5 -4.28 6.07 -5.74
N GLY A 6 -4.28 4.86 -6.31
CA GLY A 6 -5.23 4.46 -7.34
C GLY A 6 -6.43 3.67 -6.80
N GLY A 7 -7.35 4.33 -6.11
CA GLY A 7 -8.52 3.67 -5.52
C GLY A 7 -9.60 3.21 -6.52
N GLY A 8 -9.57 3.68 -7.76
CA GLY A 8 -10.53 3.29 -8.80
C GLY A 8 -10.28 3.96 -10.14
N LEU A 9 -10.88 3.41 -11.19
CA LEU A 9 -10.72 3.88 -12.57
C LEU A 9 -11.38 5.25 -12.78
N ARG A 10 -10.63 6.17 -13.39
CA ARG A 10 -11.07 7.48 -13.86
C ARG A 10 -10.78 7.61 -15.34
N SER A 11 -11.47 8.53 -16.01
CA SER A 11 -11.30 8.76 -17.47
C SER A 11 -9.87 9.09 -17.87
N ASN A 12 -9.11 9.75 -16.99
CA ASN A 12 -7.72 10.15 -17.19
C ASN A 12 -6.68 9.26 -16.50
N THR A 13 -7.07 8.11 -15.94
CA THR A 13 -6.14 7.23 -15.20
C THR A 13 -4.97 6.80 -16.09
N HIS A 14 -5.23 6.45 -17.34
CA HIS A 14 -4.19 5.99 -18.27
C HIS A 14 -3.15 7.08 -18.56
N ASP A 15 -3.60 8.30 -18.81
CA ASP A 15 -2.70 9.43 -19.12
C ASP A 15 -1.91 9.87 -17.89
N LEU A 16 -2.57 9.86 -16.72
CA LEU A 16 -1.93 10.25 -15.46
C LEU A 16 -0.76 9.34 -15.09
N LEU A 17 -0.90 8.04 -15.32
CA LEU A 17 0.14 7.05 -14.95
C LEU A 17 1.48 7.30 -15.65
N GLU A 18 1.51 7.92 -16.82
CA GLU A 18 2.76 8.25 -17.55
C GLU A 18 3.64 9.28 -16.81
N PHE A 19 3.08 9.98 -15.81
CA PHE A 19 3.78 10.99 -15.01
C PHE A 19 4.05 10.52 -13.56
N ILE A 20 3.77 9.24 -13.27
CA ILE A 20 3.83 8.70 -11.90
C ILE A 20 5.07 7.81 -11.73
N ASP A 21 5.89 8.15 -10.72
CA ASP A 21 7.04 7.33 -10.31
C ASP A 21 6.60 6.11 -9.47
N VAL A 22 5.67 6.33 -8.52
CA VAL A 22 5.18 5.32 -7.57
C VAL A 22 3.66 5.21 -7.67
N ALA A 23 3.16 4.09 -8.15
CA ALA A 23 1.72 3.83 -8.26
C ALA A 23 1.31 2.68 -7.33
N ILE A 24 0.58 2.99 -6.27
CA ILE A 24 -0.06 1.99 -5.42
C ILE A 24 -1.56 2.03 -5.69
N VAL A 25 -2.09 0.93 -6.18
CA VAL A 25 -3.49 0.84 -6.59
C VAL A 25 -4.25 -0.19 -5.74
N ALA A 26 -5.55 0.03 -5.58
CA ALA A 26 -6.41 -0.93 -4.91
C ALA A 26 -6.80 -2.07 -5.88
N GLU A 27 -7.03 -3.26 -5.36
CA GLU A 27 -7.57 -4.40 -6.12
C GLU A 27 -8.82 -4.04 -6.92
N ARG A 28 -9.67 -3.15 -6.38
CA ARG A 28 -10.83 -2.61 -7.09
C ARG A 28 -10.48 -2.02 -8.46
N LEU A 29 -9.32 -1.36 -8.61
CA LEU A 29 -8.88 -0.85 -9.91
C LEU A 29 -8.58 -2.00 -10.88
N CYS A 30 -7.97 -3.08 -10.39
CA CYS A 30 -7.75 -4.28 -11.20
C CYS A 30 -9.06 -4.85 -11.71
N GLU A 31 -10.06 -5.01 -10.83
CA GLU A 31 -11.40 -5.49 -11.20
C GLU A 31 -12.06 -4.61 -12.26
N GLN A 32 -12.01 -3.28 -12.10
CA GLN A 32 -12.58 -2.32 -13.05
C GLN A 32 -11.90 -2.33 -14.42
N MET A 33 -10.62 -2.68 -14.47
CA MET A 33 -9.84 -2.83 -15.70
C MET A 33 -9.83 -4.26 -16.23
N ASN A 34 -10.49 -5.19 -15.55
CA ASN A 34 -10.51 -6.62 -15.86
C ASN A 34 -9.09 -7.22 -15.96
N LEU A 35 -8.22 -6.84 -15.04
CA LEU A 35 -6.83 -7.32 -14.92
C LEU A 35 -6.67 -8.09 -13.61
N SER A 36 -5.88 -9.17 -13.64
CA SER A 36 -5.36 -9.78 -12.41
C SER A 36 -4.36 -8.83 -11.73
N PRO A 37 -4.06 -9.01 -10.43
CA PRO A 37 -3.04 -8.21 -9.76
C PRO A 37 -1.67 -8.23 -10.44
N THR A 38 -1.26 -9.36 -10.98
CA THR A 38 0.02 -9.50 -11.71
C THR A 38 0.00 -8.73 -13.03
N GLU A 39 -1.09 -8.86 -13.81
CA GLU A 39 -1.26 -8.09 -15.05
C GLU A 39 -1.33 -6.59 -14.78
N MET A 40 -1.91 -6.17 -13.64
CA MET A 40 -1.88 -4.77 -13.22
C MET A 40 -0.44 -4.28 -12.95
N LEU A 41 0.40 -5.08 -12.28
CA LEU A 41 1.81 -4.72 -12.08
C LEU A 41 2.56 -4.57 -13.41
N ASP A 42 2.32 -5.46 -14.37
CA ASP A 42 2.93 -5.36 -15.70
C ASP A 42 2.40 -4.14 -16.47
N TYR A 43 1.12 -3.83 -16.33
CA TYR A 43 0.52 -2.62 -16.88
C TYR A 43 1.17 -1.35 -16.31
N LEU A 44 1.35 -1.25 -14.97
CA LEU A 44 2.01 -0.11 -14.33
C LEU A 44 3.47 0.05 -14.79
N LYS A 45 4.21 -1.06 -14.93
CA LYS A 45 5.57 -1.06 -15.52
C LYS A 45 5.55 -0.51 -16.94
N GLY A 46 4.61 -0.97 -17.76
CA GLY A 46 4.44 -0.52 -19.15
C GLY A 46 4.10 0.97 -19.28
N ARG A 47 3.54 1.58 -18.23
CA ARG A 47 3.29 3.03 -18.14
C ARG A 47 4.47 3.83 -17.60
N GLY A 48 5.56 3.17 -17.23
CA GLY A 48 6.78 3.83 -16.76
C GLY A 48 6.86 4.03 -15.25
N CYS A 49 5.90 3.51 -14.47
CA CYS A 49 5.98 3.57 -13.02
C CYS A 49 7.18 2.74 -12.53
N ARG A 50 8.10 3.38 -11.82
CA ARG A 50 9.32 2.73 -11.30
C ARG A 50 9.02 1.77 -10.16
N ILE A 51 8.04 2.13 -9.34
CA ILE A 51 7.53 1.35 -8.21
C ILE A 51 6.05 1.16 -8.43
N GLY A 52 5.58 -0.06 -8.33
CA GLY A 52 4.15 -0.36 -8.44
C GLY A 52 3.69 -1.35 -7.41
N GLY A 53 2.43 -1.23 -6.98
CA GLY A 53 1.84 -2.17 -6.05
C GLY A 53 0.32 -2.23 -6.15
N VAL A 54 -0.22 -3.41 -5.78
CA VAL A 54 -1.66 -3.66 -5.66
C VAL A 54 -1.96 -4.05 -4.22
N THR A 55 -2.73 -3.22 -3.52
CA THR A 55 -3.22 -3.53 -2.17
C THR A 55 -4.44 -4.45 -2.26
N MET A 56 -4.41 -5.57 -1.53
CA MET A 56 -5.38 -6.66 -1.63
C MET A 56 -6.02 -7.01 -0.27
N GLY A 57 -6.17 -6.01 0.61
CA GLY A 57 -6.74 -6.18 1.94
C GLY A 57 -6.01 -7.24 2.77
N GLU A 58 -6.72 -8.26 3.25
CA GLU A 58 -6.14 -9.34 4.07
C GLU A 58 -5.11 -10.21 3.33
N ARG A 59 -5.05 -10.14 2.00
CA ARG A 59 -4.04 -10.82 1.19
C ARG A 59 -2.73 -10.04 1.07
N GLY A 60 -2.66 -8.80 1.60
CA GLY A 60 -1.46 -7.99 1.67
C GLY A 60 -1.22 -7.12 0.44
N LEU A 61 0.03 -7.02 0.00
CA LEU A 61 0.50 -6.18 -1.08
C LEU A 61 1.29 -7.00 -2.10
N TYR A 62 0.93 -6.93 -3.37
CA TYR A 62 1.74 -7.38 -4.50
C TYR A 62 2.46 -6.17 -5.06
N TRP A 63 3.78 -6.22 -5.23
CA TRP A 63 4.54 -5.03 -5.59
C TRP A 63 5.86 -5.35 -6.29
N TYR A 64 6.44 -4.34 -6.94
CA TYR A 64 7.78 -4.35 -7.51
C TYR A 64 8.50 -3.03 -7.23
N ASP A 65 9.82 -3.06 -7.21
CA ASP A 65 10.72 -1.91 -7.20
C ASP A 65 11.49 -1.79 -8.52
N GLU A 66 12.53 -0.95 -8.55
CA GLU A 66 13.37 -0.71 -9.72
C GLU A 66 14.02 -2.00 -10.28
N SER A 67 14.13 -3.07 -9.49
CA SER A 67 14.59 -4.37 -9.99
C SER A 67 13.58 -5.04 -10.92
N GLY A 68 12.33 -4.60 -10.92
CA GLY A 68 11.24 -5.18 -11.67
C GLY A 68 10.72 -6.53 -11.15
N ALA A 69 11.39 -7.10 -10.13
CA ALA A 69 10.97 -8.37 -9.53
C ALA A 69 9.68 -8.20 -8.72
N VAL A 70 8.67 -9.02 -9.02
CA VAL A 70 7.42 -9.04 -8.25
C VAL A 70 7.64 -9.73 -6.91
N ARG A 71 7.15 -9.09 -5.85
CA ARG A 71 7.18 -9.56 -4.46
C ARG A 71 5.80 -9.55 -3.86
N ILE A 72 5.60 -10.38 -2.85
CA ILE A 72 4.38 -10.42 -2.06
C ILE A 72 4.74 -10.09 -0.62
N MET A 73 4.08 -9.07 -0.07
CA MET A 73 4.16 -8.73 1.34
C MET A 73 2.82 -9.15 1.98
N PRO A 74 2.79 -10.15 2.86
CA PRO A 74 1.55 -10.58 3.51
C PRO A 74 1.01 -9.48 4.43
N ALA A 75 -0.31 -9.42 4.60
CA ALA A 75 -0.91 -8.59 5.64
C ALA A 75 -0.47 -9.05 7.04
N LEU A 76 -0.49 -8.15 8.02
CA LEU A 76 -0.24 -8.56 9.40
C LEU A 76 -1.39 -9.44 9.91
N PRO A 77 -1.12 -10.49 10.71
CA PRO A 77 -2.10 -11.48 11.15
C PRO A 77 -2.99 -10.95 12.27
N ILE A 78 -3.83 -9.97 11.94
CA ILE A 78 -4.76 -9.38 12.91
C ILE A 78 -6.01 -10.25 13.07
N PRO A 79 -6.47 -10.54 14.31
CA PRO A 79 -7.72 -11.23 14.54
C PRO A 79 -8.92 -10.45 13.96
N ARG A 80 -9.86 -11.13 13.29
CA ARG A 80 -11.03 -10.51 12.65
C ARG A 80 -11.85 -9.62 13.61
N GLN A 81 -11.94 -10.00 14.86
CA GLN A 81 -12.68 -9.25 15.89
C GLN A 81 -12.07 -7.87 16.17
N ARG A 82 -10.81 -7.66 15.81
CA ARG A 82 -10.12 -6.36 15.97
C ARG A 82 -10.27 -5.46 14.76
N VAL A 83 -10.81 -5.96 13.65
CA VAL A 83 -11.10 -5.16 12.46
C VAL A 83 -12.44 -4.46 12.64
N LEU A 84 -12.41 -3.15 12.87
CA LEU A 84 -13.60 -2.34 13.14
C LEU A 84 -14.05 -1.52 11.92
N ASP A 85 -13.09 -0.96 11.16
CA ASP A 85 -13.39 -0.08 10.04
C ASP A 85 -12.23 -0.05 9.04
N THR A 86 -12.46 -0.56 7.84
CA THR A 86 -11.46 -0.61 6.76
C THR A 86 -11.46 0.64 5.88
N ASN A 87 -12.40 1.58 6.07
CA ASN A 87 -12.45 2.81 5.29
C ASN A 87 -11.22 3.66 5.56
N GLY A 88 -10.58 4.18 4.51
CA GLY A 88 -9.35 4.98 4.62
C GLY A 88 -8.07 4.19 4.89
N ALA A 89 -8.13 2.85 4.93
CA ALA A 89 -6.93 2.03 5.12
C ALA A 89 -5.89 2.22 3.99
N GLY A 90 -6.35 2.38 2.75
CA GLY A 90 -5.52 2.71 1.59
C GLY A 90 -4.87 4.08 1.72
N ASP A 91 -5.65 5.11 2.09
CA ASP A 91 -5.15 6.47 2.30
C ASP A 91 -4.05 6.51 3.37
N VAL A 92 -4.25 5.79 4.50
CA VAL A 92 -3.25 5.69 5.56
C VAL A 92 -2.01 4.93 5.09
N PHE A 93 -2.17 3.85 4.33
CA PHE A 93 -1.05 3.13 3.72
C PHE A 93 -0.22 4.06 2.82
N HIS A 94 -0.90 4.80 1.94
CA HIS A 94 -0.25 5.75 1.03
C HIS A 94 0.50 6.85 1.79
N GLY A 95 -0.16 7.54 2.71
CA GLY A 95 0.47 8.59 3.52
C GLY A 95 1.67 8.07 4.33
N ALA A 96 1.56 6.86 4.86
CA ALA A 96 2.61 6.27 5.69
C ALA A 96 3.88 5.90 4.89
N TYR A 97 3.77 5.29 3.69
CA TYR A 97 4.99 5.01 2.92
C TYR A 97 5.63 6.29 2.36
N VAL A 98 4.83 7.30 1.99
CA VAL A 98 5.36 8.61 1.58
C VAL A 98 6.10 9.27 2.73
N TYR A 99 5.52 9.27 3.94
CA TYR A 99 6.22 9.74 5.14
C TYR A 99 7.53 8.97 5.37
N SER A 100 7.48 7.65 5.35
CA SER A 100 8.66 6.81 5.57
C SER A 100 9.76 7.08 4.53
N TYR A 101 9.40 7.28 3.27
CA TYR A 101 10.32 7.62 2.20
C TYR A 101 11.02 8.97 2.44
N LEU A 102 10.28 9.98 2.88
CA LEU A 102 10.83 11.32 3.14
C LEU A 102 11.67 11.37 4.42
N ALA A 103 11.22 10.68 5.47
CA ALA A 103 11.89 10.69 6.78
C ALA A 103 13.11 9.75 6.85
N HIS A 104 13.15 8.72 6.01
CA HIS A 104 14.16 7.66 6.04
C HIS A 104 14.63 7.29 4.62
N PRO A 105 15.31 8.20 3.90
CA PRO A 105 15.68 8.00 2.49
C PRO A 105 16.62 6.80 2.26
N ASP A 106 17.30 6.34 3.29
CA ASP A 106 18.21 5.18 3.21
C ASP A 106 17.51 3.82 3.29
N LYS A 107 16.21 3.80 3.61
CA LYS A 107 15.43 2.55 3.60
C LYS A 107 15.13 2.12 2.18
N ASN A 108 15.07 0.79 1.97
CA ASN A 108 14.55 0.22 0.73
C ASN A 108 13.02 0.24 0.71
N TRP A 109 12.42 -0.02 -0.45
CA TRP A 109 10.98 -0.02 -0.63
C TRP A 109 10.25 -1.05 0.23
N ASN A 110 10.85 -2.21 0.50
CA ASN A 110 10.29 -3.17 1.44
C ASN A 110 10.06 -2.54 2.82
N GLY A 111 11.07 -1.83 3.33
CA GLY A 111 10.97 -1.17 4.64
C GLY A 111 9.94 -0.05 4.68
N HIS A 112 9.75 0.69 3.57
CA HIS A 112 8.69 1.71 3.48
C HIS A 112 7.30 1.07 3.49
N PHE A 113 7.11 -0.03 2.76
CA PHE A 113 5.83 -0.74 2.73
C PHE A 113 5.54 -1.53 4.01
N GLU A 114 6.55 -2.05 4.72
CA GLU A 114 6.37 -2.64 6.06
C GLU A 114 5.84 -1.61 7.05
N PHE A 115 6.40 -0.39 7.04
CA PHE A 115 5.93 0.72 7.85
C PHE A 115 4.47 1.09 7.50
N ALA A 116 4.15 1.20 6.21
CA ALA A 116 2.81 1.51 5.73
C ALA A 116 1.80 0.41 6.06
N ARG A 117 2.18 -0.87 5.94
CA ARG A 117 1.37 -2.02 6.35
C ARG A 117 0.96 -1.94 7.82
N ALA A 118 1.91 -1.63 8.70
CA ALA A 118 1.60 -1.49 10.13
C ALA A 118 0.71 -0.28 10.41
N ALA A 119 0.90 0.84 9.72
CA ALA A 119 0.04 2.02 9.82
C ALA A 119 -1.41 1.70 9.41
N SER A 120 -1.58 1.05 8.27
CA SER A 120 -2.89 0.60 7.79
C SER A 120 -3.53 -0.42 8.75
N THR A 121 -2.74 -1.33 9.33
CA THR A 121 -3.21 -2.28 10.35
C THR A 121 -3.65 -1.57 11.63
N TYR A 122 -2.99 -0.51 12.04
CA TYR A 122 -3.46 0.34 13.16
C TYR A 122 -4.81 0.97 12.84
N LYS A 123 -4.96 1.54 11.62
CA LYS A 123 -6.19 2.21 11.18
C LYS A 123 -7.40 1.29 11.25
N ILE A 124 -7.32 0.09 10.74
CA ILE A 124 -8.49 -0.80 10.65
C ILE A 124 -9.01 -1.30 11.99
N GLN A 125 -8.26 -1.11 13.08
CA GLN A 125 -8.66 -1.44 14.45
C GLN A 125 -9.42 -0.28 15.15
N ARG A 126 -9.72 0.81 14.42
CA ARG A 126 -10.37 2.00 14.97
C ARG A 126 -11.49 2.47 14.07
N LEU A 127 -12.57 2.91 14.69
CA LEU A 127 -13.71 3.47 13.97
C LEU A 127 -13.42 4.93 13.58
N GLY A 128 -13.65 5.26 12.32
CA GLY A 128 -13.46 6.61 11.77
C GLY A 128 -12.01 6.90 11.38
N ASN A 129 -11.84 7.92 10.52
CA ASN A 129 -10.53 8.22 9.93
C ASN A 129 -9.62 8.97 10.91
N GLU A 130 -10.15 9.94 11.67
CA GLU A 130 -9.36 10.76 12.59
C GLU A 130 -8.73 9.90 13.71
N ALA A 131 -9.54 9.08 14.39
CA ALA A 131 -9.06 8.17 15.43
C ALA A 131 -8.15 7.05 14.88
N GLY A 132 -8.23 6.80 13.58
CA GLY A 132 -7.44 5.79 12.87
C GLY A 132 -6.07 6.26 12.40
N LEU A 133 -5.72 7.55 12.54
CA LEU A 133 -4.40 8.05 12.14
C LEU A 133 -3.35 7.64 13.20
N PRO A 134 -2.33 6.81 12.83
CA PRO A 134 -1.32 6.38 13.77
C PRO A 134 -0.22 7.43 13.97
N SER A 135 0.33 7.48 15.17
CA SER A 135 1.66 8.04 15.41
C SER A 135 2.76 7.03 15.00
N VAL A 136 4.00 7.47 14.91
CA VAL A 136 5.15 6.57 14.64
C VAL A 136 5.26 5.49 15.74
N ALA A 137 5.02 5.86 17.02
CA ALA A 137 5.06 4.92 18.13
C ALA A 137 3.94 3.86 18.05
N ASP A 138 2.75 4.22 17.56
CA ASP A 138 1.66 3.27 17.30
C ASP A 138 2.04 2.26 16.23
N ILE A 139 2.68 2.72 15.14
CA ILE A 139 3.13 1.86 14.03
C ILE A 139 4.19 0.86 14.52
N GLU A 140 5.16 1.33 15.32
CA GLU A 140 6.17 0.46 15.92
C GLU A 140 5.56 -0.59 16.85
N THR A 141 4.55 -0.20 17.63
CA THR A 141 3.82 -1.10 18.53
C THR A 141 3.09 -2.18 17.74
N VAL A 142 2.38 -1.81 16.67
CA VAL A 142 1.69 -2.77 15.79
C VAL A 142 2.67 -3.74 15.12
N ASN A 143 3.81 -3.25 14.65
CA ASN A 143 4.84 -4.10 14.06
C ASN A 143 5.39 -5.13 15.07
N LYS A 144 5.59 -4.75 16.33
CA LYS A 144 6.05 -5.67 17.39
C LYS A 144 4.97 -6.68 17.79
N GLU A 145 3.72 -6.21 17.91
CA GLU A 145 2.59 -7.05 18.35
C GLU A 145 2.24 -8.14 17.32
N PHE A 146 2.29 -7.81 16.03
CA PHE A 146 1.90 -8.71 14.95
C PHE A 146 3.09 -9.15 14.08
N ALA A 147 4.31 -9.18 14.66
CA ALA A 147 5.51 -9.62 13.94
C ALA A 147 5.26 -10.98 13.28
N ILE A 148 5.48 -11.05 11.96
CA ILE A 148 5.45 -12.31 11.22
C ILE A 148 6.82 -12.96 11.47
N SER A 149 6.83 -14.11 12.16
CA SER A 149 8.04 -14.91 12.30
C SER A 149 8.55 -15.31 10.92
N ALA A 150 9.80 -15.01 10.66
CA ALA A 150 10.46 -15.39 9.41
C ALA A 150 10.61 -16.91 9.32
#